data_d1667ef038d62730257f629e7052dcc0
#
_entry.id   d1667ef038d62730257f629e7052dcc0
#
_cell.length_a   1.000
_cell.length_b   1.000
_cell.length_c   1.000
_cell.angle_alpha   90.00
_cell.angle_beta   90.00
_cell.angle_gamma   90.00
#
_symmetry.space_group_name_H-M   'P 1'
#
loop_
_entity.id
_entity.type
_entity.pdbx_description
1 polymer ?
#
loop_
_entity_poly.entity_id
_entity_poly.type
_entity_poly.pdbx_seq_one_letter_code
_entity_poly.pdbx_strand_id
1 'polypeptide(L)'
;MLRPLHYTPFTARELKPAGWLKKQLEIQSAGLSGHLDQVWPDIRDSRWIGGDKDGWERVPYWLDGFIPLAWLLEDKDLQARAKRYIDAILAQQQEDGWICPCSLEERPNYDVWALFLLCKVLVVYEECSQDARVEEAVYRALRNLHSHIEVHTLFDWAAARWFECLIPIYWLYERRPEDWLLDLAHALRVEGFDNGLCHEVPDSRVPLTPPQQVRLIPYGCTNLRMTEMPWIQAESPT
;
A
#
# COMPACT_ATOMS: atom_id res chain seq x y z
N MET A 1 15.59 -13.18 -11.52
CA MET A 1 15.85 -11.77 -11.91
C MET A 1 14.61 -11.24 -12.62
N LEU A 2 14.06 -10.11 -12.20
CA LEU A 2 12.89 -9.51 -12.84
C LEU A 2 13.24 -8.98 -14.23
N ARG A 3 12.26 -8.99 -15.14
CA ARG A 3 12.43 -8.35 -16.44
C ARG A 3 12.37 -6.83 -16.27
N PRO A 4 13.26 -6.05 -16.89
CA PRO A 4 13.16 -4.60 -16.87
C PRO A 4 11.87 -4.15 -17.56
N LEU A 5 11.26 -3.08 -17.05
CA LEU A 5 10.11 -2.45 -17.68
C LEU A 5 10.52 -1.85 -19.03
N HIS A 6 9.64 -1.95 -20.03
CA HIS A 6 9.85 -1.29 -21.33
C HIS A 6 9.72 0.25 -21.23
N TYR A 7 8.94 0.72 -20.28
CA TYR A 7 8.69 2.14 -20.05
C TYR A 7 8.92 2.46 -18.58
N THR A 8 9.53 3.59 -18.30
CA THR A 8 9.64 4.14 -16.95
C THR A 8 8.41 5.02 -16.69
N PRO A 9 7.64 4.76 -15.62
CA PRO A 9 6.51 5.62 -15.26
C PRO A 9 7.01 7.01 -14.85
N PHE A 10 6.25 8.04 -15.19
CA PHE A 10 6.48 9.37 -14.64
C PHE A 10 6.04 9.45 -13.19
N THR A 11 6.80 10.14 -12.39
CA THR A 11 6.44 10.49 -11.01
C THR A 11 5.60 11.78 -10.98
N ALA A 12 4.91 12.02 -9.87
CA ALA A 12 4.16 13.28 -9.68
C ALA A 12 5.07 14.53 -9.70
N ARG A 13 6.38 14.37 -9.50
CA ARG A 13 7.38 15.43 -9.62
C ARG A 13 7.63 15.86 -11.07
N GLU A 14 7.57 14.91 -11.97
CA GLU A 14 7.92 15.11 -13.39
C GLU A 14 6.72 15.58 -14.20
N LEU A 15 5.50 15.34 -13.72
CA LEU A 15 4.27 15.72 -14.39
C LEU A 15 3.87 17.16 -14.06
N LYS A 16 3.42 17.88 -15.08
CA LYS A 16 2.90 19.25 -14.96
C LYS A 16 1.47 19.28 -15.51
N PRO A 17 0.47 19.17 -14.63
CA PRO A 17 -0.92 19.23 -15.06
C PRO A 17 -1.26 20.61 -15.63
N ALA A 18 -2.09 20.62 -16.69
CA ALA A 18 -2.53 21.83 -17.35
C ALA A 18 -4.03 21.76 -17.68
N GLY A 19 -4.61 22.89 -18.05
CA GLY A 19 -5.99 22.98 -18.49
C GLY A 19 -6.99 22.45 -17.46
N TRP A 20 -7.94 21.65 -17.92
CA TRP A 20 -9.02 21.13 -17.08
C TRP A 20 -8.54 20.16 -16.00
N LEU A 21 -7.48 19.38 -16.26
CA LEU A 21 -6.88 18.49 -15.26
C LEU A 21 -6.32 19.27 -14.07
N LYS A 22 -5.56 20.34 -14.33
CA LYS A 22 -5.08 21.23 -13.27
C LYS A 22 -6.25 21.80 -12.47
N LYS A 23 -7.32 22.24 -13.16
CA LYS A 23 -8.50 22.76 -12.49
C LYS A 23 -9.19 21.75 -11.58
N GLN A 24 -9.26 20.48 -11.98
CA GLN A 24 -9.79 19.41 -11.12
C GLN A 24 -8.93 19.20 -9.87
N LEU A 25 -7.61 19.20 -10.00
CA LEU A 25 -6.70 19.08 -8.86
C LEU A 25 -6.83 20.28 -7.90
N GLU A 26 -6.96 21.51 -8.43
CA GLU A 26 -7.22 22.70 -7.62
C GLU A 26 -8.54 22.59 -6.83
N ILE A 27 -9.60 22.06 -7.45
CA ILE A 27 -10.88 21.81 -6.76
C ILE A 27 -10.72 20.76 -5.65
N GLN A 28 -10.00 19.67 -5.91
CA GLN A 28 -9.72 18.66 -4.91
C GLN A 28 -8.90 19.22 -3.74
N SER A 29 -7.88 20.03 -4.03
CA SER A 29 -7.06 20.68 -3.02
C SER A 29 -7.87 21.64 -2.15
N ALA A 30 -8.76 22.43 -2.75
CA ALA A 30 -9.66 23.34 -2.03
C ALA A 30 -10.81 22.60 -1.31
N GLY A 31 -11.09 21.35 -1.68
CA GLY A 31 -12.14 20.52 -1.12
C GLY A 31 -11.66 19.56 -0.03
N LEU A 32 -12.41 18.48 0.18
CA LEU A 32 -12.13 17.50 1.22
C LEU A 32 -10.76 16.85 1.10
N SER A 33 -10.32 16.50 -0.10
CA SER A 33 -9.02 15.85 -0.30
C SER A 33 -7.86 16.66 0.29
N GLY A 34 -7.92 17.99 0.13
CA GLY A 34 -6.93 18.91 0.69
C GLY A 34 -7.10 19.24 2.18
N HIS A 35 -8.21 18.80 2.84
CA HIS A 35 -8.55 19.25 4.19
C HIS A 35 -8.99 18.14 5.16
N LEU A 36 -8.92 16.86 4.75
CA LEU A 36 -9.34 15.75 5.62
C LEU A 36 -8.58 15.70 6.96
N ASP A 37 -7.30 16.08 6.95
CA ASP A 37 -6.48 16.16 8.17
C ASP A 37 -6.92 17.29 9.13
N GLN A 38 -7.83 18.15 8.72
CA GLN A 38 -8.38 19.22 9.56
C GLN A 38 -9.78 18.89 10.08
N VAL A 39 -10.56 18.12 9.30
CA VAL A 39 -11.99 17.92 9.57
C VAL A 39 -12.33 16.49 10.00
N TRP A 40 -11.54 15.48 9.63
CA TRP A 40 -11.84 14.10 9.96
C TRP A 40 -10.95 13.58 11.09
N PRO A 41 -11.55 13.27 12.27
CA PRO A 41 -10.78 12.84 13.46
C PRO A 41 -9.91 11.61 13.22
N ASP A 42 -10.38 10.62 12.41
CA ASP A 42 -9.63 9.40 12.11
C ASP A 42 -8.34 9.66 11.31
N ILE A 43 -8.22 10.83 10.70
CA ILE A 43 -7.00 11.28 10.02
C ILE A 43 -6.25 12.26 10.92
N ARG A 44 -6.95 13.28 11.43
CA ARG A 44 -6.35 14.36 12.22
C ARG A 44 -5.72 13.87 13.53
N ASP A 45 -6.42 12.98 14.22
CA ASP A 45 -6.05 12.49 15.54
C ASP A 45 -5.64 11.00 15.51
N SER A 46 -5.17 10.51 14.37
CA SER A 46 -4.88 9.09 14.12
C SER A 46 -3.72 8.57 14.96
N ARG A 47 -3.79 7.30 15.35
CA ARG A 47 -2.69 6.54 15.96
C ARG A 47 -1.43 6.51 15.04
N TRP A 48 -1.59 6.64 13.72
CA TRP A 48 -0.46 6.76 12.77
C TRP A 48 0.46 7.95 13.03
N ILE A 49 -0.05 8.96 13.70
CA ILE A 49 0.70 10.18 14.05
C ILE A 49 0.72 10.43 15.54
N GLY A 50 0.49 9.40 16.36
CA GLY A 50 0.53 9.47 17.83
C GLY A 50 -0.76 9.93 18.48
N GLY A 51 -1.87 10.00 17.76
CA GLY A 51 -3.21 10.29 18.30
C GLY A 51 -3.90 9.07 18.93
N ASP A 52 -5.20 9.17 19.16
CA ASP A 52 -6.02 8.16 19.84
C ASP A 52 -7.06 7.48 18.90
N LYS A 53 -7.22 7.96 17.68
CA LYS A 53 -8.14 7.41 16.68
C LYS A 53 -7.46 6.31 15.89
N ASP A 54 -8.21 5.28 15.54
CA ASP A 54 -7.65 4.14 14.82
C ASP A 54 -7.00 4.58 13.50
N GLY A 55 -7.77 5.14 12.60
CA GLY A 55 -7.28 5.61 11.30
C GLY A 55 -6.70 4.52 10.40
N TRP A 56 -6.78 3.26 10.77
CA TRP A 56 -6.21 2.05 10.16
C TRP A 56 -5.84 2.21 8.67
N GLU A 57 -6.79 2.10 7.76
CA GLU A 57 -6.60 2.29 6.30
C GLU A 57 -6.69 3.76 5.89
N ARG A 58 -7.36 4.61 6.69
CA ARG A 58 -7.81 5.95 6.29
C ARG A 58 -6.66 6.91 6.08
N VAL A 59 -5.67 6.87 6.97
CA VAL A 59 -4.47 7.71 6.80
C VAL A 59 -3.65 7.27 5.59
N PRO A 60 -3.29 5.99 5.39
CA PRO A 60 -2.63 5.56 4.17
C PRO A 60 -3.41 5.91 2.89
N TYR A 61 -4.71 5.67 2.82
CA TYR A 61 -5.52 6.02 1.66
C TYR A 61 -5.56 7.52 1.37
N TRP A 62 -5.71 8.33 2.43
CA TRP A 62 -5.69 9.78 2.24
C TRP A 62 -4.32 10.25 1.73
N LEU A 63 -3.23 9.77 2.31
CA LEU A 63 -1.87 10.12 1.89
C LEU A 63 -1.56 9.66 0.46
N ASP A 64 -2.08 8.50 0.02
CA ASP A 64 -1.91 7.99 -1.34
C ASP A 64 -2.42 8.97 -2.41
N GLY A 65 -3.50 9.69 -2.11
CA GLY A 65 -4.01 10.75 -2.97
C GLY A 65 -3.46 12.15 -2.66
N PHE A 66 -3.21 12.46 -1.38
CA PHE A 66 -2.80 13.78 -0.93
C PHE A 66 -1.36 14.13 -1.32
N ILE A 67 -0.45 13.15 -1.26
CA ILE A 67 0.95 13.35 -1.64
C ILE A 67 1.07 13.73 -3.12
N PRO A 68 0.56 12.93 -4.09
CA PRO A 68 0.61 13.33 -5.49
C PRO A 68 -0.07 14.68 -5.76
N LEU A 69 -1.21 14.94 -5.11
CA LEU A 69 -1.92 16.22 -5.24
C LEU A 69 -1.01 17.40 -4.87
N ALA A 70 -0.27 17.29 -3.74
CA ALA A 70 0.61 18.32 -3.25
C ALA A 70 1.79 18.61 -4.22
N TRP A 71 2.34 17.58 -4.84
CA TRP A 71 3.46 17.73 -5.78
C TRP A 71 3.02 18.14 -7.18
N LEU A 72 1.90 17.60 -7.69
CA LEU A 72 1.34 17.99 -8.99
C LEU A 72 0.94 19.47 -9.02
N LEU A 73 0.43 20.01 -7.90
CA LEU A 73 0.11 21.43 -7.77
C LEU A 73 1.30 22.29 -7.33
N GLU A 74 2.43 21.69 -6.95
CA GLU A 74 3.60 22.38 -6.40
C GLU A 74 3.25 23.21 -5.14
N ASP A 75 2.23 22.79 -4.40
CA ASP A 75 1.71 23.50 -3.23
C ASP A 75 2.57 23.18 -1.99
N LYS A 76 3.26 24.21 -1.49
CA LYS A 76 4.20 24.07 -0.38
C LYS A 76 3.54 23.81 0.97
N ASP A 77 2.31 24.28 1.20
CA ASP A 77 1.56 23.98 2.41
C ASP A 77 1.15 22.51 2.43
N LEU A 78 0.55 22.01 1.34
CA LEU A 78 0.19 20.60 1.22
C LEU A 78 1.42 19.70 1.35
N GLN A 79 2.54 20.06 0.73
CA GLN A 79 3.80 19.31 0.85
C GLN A 79 4.31 19.28 2.30
N ALA A 80 4.27 20.39 3.01
CA ALA A 80 4.66 20.46 4.41
C ALA A 80 3.74 19.61 5.31
N ARG A 81 2.44 19.61 5.02
CA ARG A 81 1.46 18.80 5.76
C ARG A 81 1.65 17.31 5.50
N ALA A 82 1.88 16.89 4.24
CA ALA A 82 2.26 15.52 3.91
C ALA A 82 3.52 15.09 4.66
N LYS A 83 4.56 15.92 4.61
CA LYS A 83 5.82 15.66 5.32
C LYS A 83 5.62 15.45 6.82
N ARG A 84 4.79 16.25 7.47
CA ARG A 84 4.47 16.11 8.91
C ARG A 84 3.91 14.72 9.23
N TYR A 85 3.00 14.20 8.40
CA TYR A 85 2.45 12.85 8.58
C TYR A 85 3.53 11.79 8.39
N ILE A 86 4.31 11.89 7.33
CA ILE A 86 5.39 10.93 7.06
C ILE A 86 6.44 10.97 8.18
N ASP A 87 6.86 12.14 8.63
CA ASP A 87 7.81 12.28 9.75
C ASP A 87 7.29 11.59 11.02
N ALA A 88 6.01 11.76 11.35
CA ALA A 88 5.40 11.14 12.52
C ALA A 88 5.32 9.62 12.39
N ILE A 89 4.94 9.11 11.21
CA ILE A 89 4.86 7.67 10.92
C ILE A 89 6.25 7.03 11.00
N LEU A 90 7.27 7.63 10.37
CA LEU A 90 8.63 7.12 10.41
C LEU A 90 9.21 7.13 11.84
N ALA A 91 8.88 8.15 12.64
CA ALA A 91 9.33 8.24 14.03
C ALA A 91 8.73 7.14 14.94
N GLN A 92 7.61 6.53 14.57
CA GLN A 92 6.97 5.45 15.32
C GLN A 92 7.45 4.05 14.90
N GLN A 93 8.27 3.93 13.84
CA GLN A 93 8.77 2.64 13.42
C GLN A 93 9.62 2.01 14.52
N GLN A 94 9.26 0.80 14.94
CA GLN A 94 9.91 0.07 16.03
C GLN A 94 11.25 -0.53 15.62
N GLU A 95 12.05 -0.95 16.59
CA GLU A 95 13.40 -1.50 16.34
C GLU A 95 13.40 -2.73 15.43
N ASP A 96 12.37 -3.58 15.55
CA ASP A 96 12.18 -4.76 14.72
C ASP A 96 11.64 -4.44 13.30
N GLY A 97 11.39 -3.18 12.99
CA GLY A 97 10.86 -2.74 11.70
C GLY A 97 9.35 -2.59 11.63
N TRP A 98 8.59 -3.07 12.63
CA TRP A 98 7.14 -2.87 12.67
C TRP A 98 6.79 -1.37 12.62
N ILE A 99 5.84 -0.99 11.77
CA ILE A 99 5.50 0.41 11.56
C ILE A 99 4.00 0.72 11.76
N CYS A 100 3.14 -0.33 11.80
CA CYS A 100 1.71 -0.13 12.03
C CYS A 100 1.42 0.30 13.46
N PRO A 101 0.39 1.15 13.68
CA PRO A 101 0.09 1.76 14.97
C PRO A 101 -0.70 0.83 15.89
N CYS A 102 -0.13 -0.32 16.23
CA CYS A 102 -0.71 -1.26 17.19
C CYS A 102 0.35 -1.75 18.19
N SER A 103 -0.10 -2.24 19.35
CA SER A 103 0.78 -2.82 20.35
C SER A 103 1.32 -4.20 19.91
N LEU A 104 2.32 -4.70 20.62
CA LEU A 104 2.88 -6.03 20.34
C LEU A 104 1.82 -7.14 20.51
N GLU A 105 0.93 -7.01 21.50
CA GLU A 105 -0.15 -7.96 21.76
C GLU A 105 -1.24 -7.93 20.69
N GLU A 106 -1.43 -6.79 20.02
CA GLU A 106 -2.42 -6.63 18.94
C GLU A 106 -1.93 -7.21 17.61
N ARG A 107 -0.61 -7.31 17.38
CA ARG A 107 -0.01 -7.71 16.09
C ARG A 107 -0.54 -9.02 15.50
N PRO A 108 -0.76 -10.10 16.27
CA PRO A 108 -1.27 -11.36 15.71
C PRO A 108 -2.67 -11.25 15.09
N ASN A 109 -3.45 -10.25 15.51
CA ASN A 109 -4.81 -9.99 15.06
C ASN A 109 -4.92 -8.70 14.24
N TYR A 110 -3.79 -8.09 13.88
CA TYR A 110 -3.77 -6.88 13.08
C TYR A 110 -3.76 -7.23 11.60
N ASP A 111 -4.78 -6.79 10.86
CA ASP A 111 -4.80 -6.96 9.42
C ASP A 111 -3.71 -6.06 8.77
N VAL A 112 -2.67 -6.71 8.29
CA VAL A 112 -1.47 -6.06 7.74
C VAL A 112 -1.68 -5.41 6.37
N TRP A 113 -2.89 -5.43 5.83
CA TRP A 113 -3.18 -4.68 4.62
C TRP A 113 -2.87 -3.18 4.74
N ALA A 114 -3.11 -2.59 5.91
CA ALA A 114 -2.73 -1.20 6.17
C ALA A 114 -1.21 -0.96 6.00
N LEU A 115 -0.37 -1.97 6.29
CA LEU A 115 1.07 -1.93 6.00
C LEU A 115 1.36 -1.89 4.50
N PHE A 116 0.65 -2.70 3.70
CA PHE A 116 0.82 -2.71 2.24
C PHE A 116 0.53 -1.34 1.64
N LEU A 117 -0.59 -0.72 2.05
CA LEU A 117 -0.95 0.63 1.66
C LEU A 117 0.09 1.66 2.11
N LEU A 118 0.55 1.57 3.36
CA LEU A 118 1.56 2.50 3.86
C LEU A 118 2.87 2.38 3.10
N CYS A 119 3.36 1.17 2.85
CA CYS A 119 4.60 0.98 2.09
C CYS A 119 4.48 1.56 0.68
N LYS A 120 3.34 1.39 0.01
CA LYS A 120 3.05 2.05 -1.28
C LYS A 120 3.08 3.57 -1.15
N VAL A 121 2.46 4.13 -0.13
CA VAL A 121 2.45 5.58 0.16
C VAL A 121 3.87 6.10 0.37
N LEU A 122 4.69 5.36 1.11
CA LEU A 122 6.09 5.72 1.34
C LEU A 122 6.89 5.75 0.03
N VAL A 123 6.67 4.77 -0.86
CA VAL A 123 7.28 4.76 -2.21
C VAL A 123 6.88 6.02 -2.98
N VAL A 124 5.59 6.34 -3.06
CA VAL A 124 5.09 7.54 -3.74
C VAL A 124 5.68 8.81 -3.13
N TYR A 125 5.81 8.85 -1.80
CA TYR A 125 6.42 10.00 -1.11
C TYR A 125 7.91 10.14 -1.44
N GLU A 126 8.66 9.04 -1.47
CA GLU A 126 10.09 9.07 -1.85
C GLU A 126 10.26 9.57 -3.28
N GLU A 127 9.49 9.05 -4.23
CA GLU A 127 9.50 9.48 -5.64
C GLU A 127 9.20 10.97 -5.79
N CYS A 128 8.33 11.53 -4.94
CA CYS A 128 8.01 12.95 -4.90
C CYS A 128 9.06 13.80 -4.20
N SER A 129 9.53 13.38 -3.02
CA SER A 129 10.34 14.18 -2.10
C SER A 129 11.84 13.90 -2.16
N GLN A 130 12.22 12.69 -2.61
CA GLN A 130 13.59 12.15 -2.53
C GLN A 130 14.11 12.06 -1.08
N ASP A 131 13.23 11.71 -0.13
CA ASP A 131 13.61 11.54 1.26
C ASP A 131 14.33 10.20 1.46
N ALA A 132 15.64 10.24 1.64
CA ALA A 132 16.50 9.07 1.77
C ALA A 132 16.14 8.14 2.96
N ARG A 133 15.36 8.61 3.94
CA ARG A 133 14.94 7.80 5.09
C ARG A 133 13.95 6.71 4.69
N VAL A 134 13.20 6.96 3.62
CA VAL A 134 12.08 6.11 3.21
C VAL A 134 12.54 4.73 2.78
N GLU A 135 13.61 4.64 1.99
CA GLU A 135 14.10 3.34 1.50
C GLU A 135 14.43 2.39 2.66
N GLU A 136 15.12 2.88 3.68
CA GLU A 136 15.45 2.08 4.86
C GLU A 136 14.21 1.73 5.69
N ALA A 137 13.25 2.65 5.81
CA ALA A 137 12.01 2.38 6.51
C ALA A 137 11.17 1.29 5.82
N VAL A 138 11.04 1.35 4.49
CA VAL A 138 10.35 0.32 3.70
C VAL A 138 11.10 -1.03 3.80
N TYR A 139 12.42 -1.01 3.71
CA TYR A 139 13.24 -2.22 3.88
C TYR A 139 12.96 -2.91 5.21
N ARG A 140 13.00 -2.17 6.31
CA ARG A 140 12.76 -2.70 7.65
C ARG A 140 11.32 -3.20 7.83
N ALA A 141 10.35 -2.46 7.28
CA ALA A 141 8.94 -2.85 7.36
C ALA A 141 8.66 -4.14 6.58
N LEU A 142 9.18 -4.28 5.36
CA LEU A 142 9.02 -5.50 4.56
C LEU A 142 9.80 -6.68 5.16
N ARG A 143 10.96 -6.43 5.77
CA ARG A 143 11.73 -7.48 6.48
C ARG A 143 10.95 -8.02 7.68
N ASN A 144 10.34 -7.13 8.44
CA ASN A 144 9.46 -7.51 9.55
C ASN A 144 8.22 -8.27 9.04
N LEU A 145 7.58 -7.80 7.96
CA LEU A 145 6.45 -8.50 7.34
C LEU A 145 6.82 -9.93 6.93
N HIS A 146 7.98 -10.12 6.31
CA HIS A 146 8.46 -11.44 5.90
C HIS A 146 8.52 -12.41 7.09
N SER A 147 9.11 -11.99 8.20
CA SER A 147 9.15 -12.80 9.44
C SER A 147 7.75 -12.97 10.07
N HIS A 148 6.88 -11.95 9.97
CA HIS A 148 5.54 -12.01 10.54
C HIS A 148 4.68 -13.07 9.86
N ILE A 149 4.69 -13.15 8.52
CA ILE A 149 3.88 -14.12 7.77
C ILE A 149 4.39 -15.56 7.89
N GLU A 150 5.62 -15.80 8.35
CA GLU A 150 6.09 -17.15 8.65
C GLU A 150 5.31 -17.80 9.82
N VAL A 151 4.74 -16.99 10.70
CA VAL A 151 4.04 -17.44 11.92
C VAL A 151 2.57 -17.00 11.99
N HIS A 152 2.17 -16.04 11.19
CA HIS A 152 0.80 -15.49 11.13
C HIS A 152 0.33 -15.43 9.69
N THR A 153 -0.64 -16.26 9.32
CA THR A 153 -1.22 -16.26 7.97
C THR A 153 -1.97 -14.96 7.67
N LEU A 154 -1.97 -14.58 6.39
CA LEU A 154 -2.79 -13.46 5.93
C LEU A 154 -4.28 -13.75 6.13
N PHE A 155 -5.03 -12.75 6.54
CA PHE A 155 -6.48 -12.84 6.69
C PHE A 155 -7.15 -11.54 6.17
N ASP A 156 -8.47 -11.56 6.06
CA ASP A 156 -9.31 -10.44 5.65
C ASP A 156 -8.77 -9.66 4.44
N TRP A 157 -8.47 -8.38 4.60
CA TRP A 157 -8.05 -7.52 3.52
C TRP A 157 -6.63 -7.79 3.04
N ALA A 158 -5.73 -8.17 3.95
CA ALA A 158 -4.38 -8.55 3.55
C ALA A 158 -4.38 -9.76 2.62
N ALA A 159 -5.21 -10.77 2.91
CA ALA A 159 -5.36 -11.93 2.03
C ALA A 159 -6.07 -11.58 0.71
N ALA A 160 -7.06 -10.67 0.73
CA ALA A 160 -7.80 -10.27 -0.46
C ALA A 160 -6.99 -9.34 -1.39
N ARG A 161 -6.09 -8.54 -0.82
CA ARG A 161 -5.32 -7.48 -1.53
C ARG A 161 -3.81 -7.65 -1.41
N TRP A 162 -3.35 -8.86 -1.24
CA TRP A 162 -1.94 -9.21 -1.11
C TRP A 162 -1.04 -8.59 -2.20
N PHE A 163 -1.56 -8.49 -3.42
CA PHE A 163 -0.85 -7.98 -4.59
C PHE A 163 -0.47 -6.49 -4.48
N GLU A 164 -1.13 -5.71 -3.63
CA GLU A 164 -0.77 -4.30 -3.41
C GLU A 164 0.61 -4.16 -2.77
N CYS A 165 1.05 -5.16 -1.99
CA CYS A 165 2.38 -5.22 -1.42
C CYS A 165 3.49 -5.46 -2.46
N LEU A 166 3.16 -5.96 -3.65
CA LEU A 166 4.15 -6.19 -4.71
C LEU A 166 4.78 -4.88 -5.19
N ILE A 167 4.05 -3.75 -5.12
CA ILE A 167 4.56 -2.43 -5.52
C ILE A 167 5.81 -2.06 -4.71
N PRO A 168 5.76 -1.95 -3.37
CA PRO A 168 6.94 -1.63 -2.58
C PRO A 168 8.01 -2.73 -2.61
N ILE A 169 7.64 -4.00 -2.75
CA ILE A 169 8.60 -5.11 -2.86
C ILE A 169 9.46 -4.95 -4.12
N TYR A 170 8.85 -4.75 -5.29
CA TYR A 170 9.58 -4.62 -6.54
C TYR A 170 10.34 -3.30 -6.63
N TRP A 171 9.75 -2.20 -6.13
CA TRP A 171 10.44 -0.91 -6.01
C TRP A 171 11.73 -1.03 -5.18
N LEU A 172 11.69 -1.79 -4.07
CA LEU A 172 12.86 -2.02 -3.24
C LEU A 172 13.84 -2.99 -3.90
N TYR A 173 13.35 -4.05 -4.55
CA TYR A 173 14.20 -5.02 -5.25
C TYR A 173 15.02 -4.37 -6.38
N GLU A 174 14.48 -3.40 -7.09
CA GLU A 174 15.21 -2.65 -8.11
C GLU A 174 16.38 -1.83 -7.53
N ARG A 175 16.31 -1.46 -6.26
CA ARG A 175 17.33 -0.70 -5.52
C ARG A 175 18.28 -1.59 -4.74
N ARG A 176 17.75 -2.63 -4.12
CA ARG A 176 18.46 -3.63 -3.32
C ARG A 176 18.03 -5.02 -3.77
N PRO A 177 18.69 -5.63 -4.76
CA PRO A 177 18.30 -6.93 -5.31
C PRO A 177 18.66 -8.07 -4.36
N GLU A 178 17.85 -8.29 -3.34
CA GLU A 178 17.98 -9.36 -2.35
C GLU A 178 16.89 -10.41 -2.56
N ASP A 179 17.26 -11.70 -2.60
CA ASP A 179 16.36 -12.81 -2.96
C ASP A 179 15.14 -12.92 -2.03
N TRP A 180 15.29 -12.61 -0.73
CA TRP A 180 14.19 -12.65 0.24
C TRP A 180 13.00 -11.76 -0.15
N LEU A 181 13.20 -10.71 -0.92
CA LEU A 181 12.12 -9.87 -1.43
C LEU A 181 11.23 -10.64 -2.43
N LEU A 182 11.84 -11.48 -3.27
CA LEU A 182 11.09 -12.34 -4.18
C LEU A 182 10.43 -13.50 -3.42
N ASP A 183 11.09 -14.03 -2.39
CA ASP A 183 10.50 -15.03 -1.49
C ASP A 183 9.27 -14.47 -0.78
N LEU A 184 9.33 -13.21 -0.28
CA LEU A 184 8.20 -12.51 0.30
C LEU A 184 7.05 -12.34 -0.71
N ALA A 185 7.37 -11.91 -1.94
CA ALA A 185 6.36 -11.77 -3.00
C ALA A 185 5.67 -13.10 -3.31
N HIS A 186 6.44 -14.20 -3.33
CA HIS A 186 5.90 -15.53 -3.52
C HIS A 186 5.03 -16.00 -2.34
N ALA A 187 5.48 -15.79 -1.11
CA ALA A 187 4.73 -16.14 0.09
C ALA A 187 3.38 -15.42 0.15
N LEU A 188 3.36 -14.10 -0.13
CA LEU A 188 2.13 -13.32 -0.21
C LEU A 188 1.16 -13.87 -1.26
N ARG A 189 1.68 -14.30 -2.42
CA ARG A 189 0.85 -14.93 -3.47
C ARG A 189 0.26 -16.26 -3.04
N VAL A 190 1.02 -17.07 -2.32
CA VAL A 190 0.57 -18.40 -1.85
C VAL A 190 -0.51 -18.26 -0.77
N GLU A 191 -0.35 -17.30 0.14
CA GLU A 191 -1.30 -17.06 1.23
C GLU A 191 -2.51 -16.21 0.83
N GLY A 192 -2.35 -15.39 -0.20
CA GLY A 192 -3.40 -14.52 -0.69
C GLY A 192 -4.53 -15.26 -1.39
N PHE A 193 -5.69 -14.60 -1.49
CA PHE A 193 -6.80 -15.14 -2.26
C PHE A 193 -6.47 -15.13 -3.76
N ASP A 194 -6.87 -16.19 -4.44
CA ASP A 194 -6.86 -16.22 -5.89
C ASP A 194 -8.03 -15.37 -6.42
N ASN A 195 -7.73 -14.11 -6.76
CA ASN A 195 -8.73 -13.19 -7.28
C ASN A 195 -9.31 -13.61 -8.65
N GLY A 196 -8.63 -14.52 -9.37
CA GLY A 196 -9.18 -15.14 -10.58
C GLY A 196 -10.44 -15.96 -10.30
N LEU A 197 -10.52 -16.62 -9.14
CA LEU A 197 -11.71 -17.37 -8.71
C LEU A 197 -12.86 -16.47 -8.25
N CYS A 198 -12.60 -15.21 -7.92
CA CYS A 198 -13.67 -14.26 -7.53
C CYS A 198 -14.59 -13.87 -8.71
N HIS A 199 -14.16 -14.11 -9.94
CA HIS A 199 -14.94 -13.80 -11.16
C HIS A 199 -15.73 -15.00 -11.70
N GLU A 200 -15.42 -16.21 -11.26
CA GLU A 200 -16.29 -17.35 -11.49
C GLU A 200 -17.44 -17.26 -10.50
N VAL A 201 -18.59 -16.79 -10.96
CA VAL A 201 -19.85 -16.99 -10.22
C VAL A 201 -19.95 -18.50 -10.01
N PRO A 202 -19.85 -19.00 -8.77
CA PRO A 202 -19.91 -20.44 -8.57
C PRO A 202 -21.21 -20.93 -9.17
N ASP A 203 -21.15 -21.90 -10.08
CA ASP A 203 -22.36 -22.60 -10.48
C ASP A 203 -22.96 -23.11 -9.17
N SER A 204 -24.14 -22.60 -8.81
CA SER A 204 -24.84 -22.95 -7.57
C SER A 204 -25.08 -24.43 -7.41
N ARG A 205 -24.82 -25.22 -8.46
CA ARG A 205 -24.92 -26.67 -8.51
C ARG A 205 -23.63 -27.40 -8.10
N VAL A 206 -22.49 -26.68 -7.99
CA VAL A 206 -21.24 -27.29 -7.59
C VAL A 206 -20.97 -26.99 -6.11
N PRO A 207 -20.88 -28.01 -5.23
CA PRO A 207 -20.51 -27.78 -3.84
C PRO A 207 -19.10 -27.19 -3.74
N LEU A 208 -18.98 -26.04 -3.06
CA LEU A 208 -17.69 -25.43 -2.79
C LEU A 208 -16.86 -26.34 -1.88
N THR A 209 -15.59 -26.52 -2.21
CA THR A 209 -14.64 -27.17 -1.30
C THR A 209 -14.43 -26.31 -0.05
N PRO A 210 -14.11 -26.90 1.13
CA PRO A 210 -13.89 -26.12 2.35
C PRO A 210 -12.95 -24.91 2.21
N PRO A 211 -11.81 -24.99 1.50
CA PRO A 211 -10.97 -23.82 1.22
C PRO A 211 -11.67 -22.75 0.38
N GLN A 212 -12.54 -23.13 -0.56
CA GLN A 212 -13.30 -22.19 -1.39
C GLN A 212 -14.43 -21.52 -0.60
N GLN A 213 -15.05 -22.26 0.34
CA GLN A 213 -16.09 -21.70 1.20
C GLN A 213 -15.54 -20.63 2.16
N VAL A 214 -14.31 -20.80 2.66
CA VAL A 214 -13.63 -19.81 3.51
C VAL A 214 -13.20 -18.59 2.70
N ARG A 215 -12.93 -18.76 1.39
CA ARG A 215 -12.44 -17.71 0.49
C ARG A 215 -13.53 -16.82 -0.12
N LEU A 216 -14.79 -17.12 0.08
CA LEU A 216 -15.89 -16.28 -0.41
C LEU A 216 -16.13 -15.12 0.53
N ILE A 217 -15.39 -14.03 0.36
CA ILE A 217 -15.68 -12.75 1.00
C ILE A 217 -16.79 -12.06 0.19
N PRO A 218 -17.92 -11.65 0.79
CA PRO A 218 -19.05 -11.06 0.08
C PRO A 218 -18.86 -9.61 -0.35
N TYR A 219 -17.65 -9.05 -0.25
CA TYR A 219 -17.39 -7.66 -0.61
C TYR A 219 -16.58 -7.58 -1.90
N GLY A 220 -17.21 -6.93 -2.89
CA GLY A 220 -16.76 -6.82 -4.26
C GLY A 220 -15.26 -6.56 -4.42
N CYS A 221 -14.64 -7.49 -5.13
CA CYS A 221 -13.29 -7.30 -5.64
C CYS A 221 -13.26 -6.02 -6.47
N THR A 222 -12.49 -5.03 -6.03
CA THR A 222 -12.20 -3.88 -6.87
C THR A 222 -11.42 -4.35 -8.09
N ASN A 223 -11.87 -3.96 -9.28
CA ASN A 223 -11.50 -4.43 -10.62
C ASN A 223 -10.06 -4.14 -11.07
N LEU A 224 -9.06 -4.35 -10.23
CA LEU A 224 -7.68 -4.41 -10.71
C LEU A 224 -7.39 -5.85 -11.14
N ARG A 225 -7.57 -6.13 -12.42
CA ARG A 225 -7.14 -7.40 -13.02
C ARG A 225 -5.64 -7.52 -12.85
N MET A 226 -5.17 -8.60 -12.23
CA MET A 226 -3.73 -8.95 -12.16
C MET A 226 -3.05 -8.95 -13.53
N THR A 227 -3.82 -9.12 -14.62
CA THR A 227 -3.36 -9.03 -16.01
C THR A 227 -2.89 -7.64 -16.43
N GLU A 228 -3.19 -6.60 -15.65
CA GLU A 228 -2.78 -5.22 -15.94
C GLU A 228 -1.45 -4.83 -15.28
N MET A 229 -0.87 -5.73 -14.47
CA MET A 229 0.47 -5.56 -13.91
C MET A 229 1.49 -6.33 -14.78
N PRO A 230 2.27 -5.66 -15.64
CA PRO A 230 3.14 -6.32 -16.65
C PRO A 230 4.19 -7.27 -16.06
N TRP A 231 4.53 -7.13 -14.78
CA TRP A 231 5.55 -7.92 -14.09
C TRP A 231 5.03 -9.22 -13.48
N ILE A 232 3.72 -9.35 -13.24
CA ILE A 232 3.15 -10.58 -12.67
C ILE A 232 3.10 -11.71 -13.71
N GLN A 233 3.06 -11.39 -15.02
CA GLN A 233 3.02 -12.36 -16.09
C GLN A 233 4.36 -13.08 -16.35
N ALA A 234 5.43 -12.72 -15.66
CA ALA A 234 6.78 -13.25 -15.94
C ALA A 234 7.10 -14.60 -15.29
N GLU A 235 6.23 -15.15 -14.45
CA GLU A 235 6.50 -16.35 -13.67
C GLU A 235 5.52 -17.51 -13.90
N SER A 236 5.11 -17.78 -15.14
CA SER A 236 4.59 -19.11 -15.45
C SER A 236 5.77 -20.00 -15.88
N PRO A 237 6.20 -20.97 -15.06
CA PRO A 237 7.14 -21.98 -15.53
C PRO A 237 6.44 -22.82 -16.60
N THR A 238 7.10 -22.97 -17.71
CA THR A 238 6.82 -23.98 -18.73
C THR A 238 6.99 -25.37 -18.16
#